data_16c2d3bd157935efbaeeb8bde2f04b24
#
_entry.id   16c2d3bd157935efbaeeb8bde2f04b24
#
_cell.length_a   1.000
_cell.length_b   1.000
_cell.length_c   1.000
_cell.angle_alpha   90.00
_cell.angle_beta   90.00
_cell.angle_gamma   90.00
#
_symmetry.space_group_name_H-M   'P 1'
#
loop_
_entity.id
_entity.type
_entity.pdbx_description
1 polymer ?
#
loop_
_entity_poly.entity_id
_entity_poly.type
_entity_poly.pdbx_seq_one_letter_code
_entity_poly.pdbx_strand_id
1 'polypeptide(L)'
;MNASSSMDSRPSTLQAARCGHCHGYSYPANVPGCRHCGAPAEALDAVDCMGPVPLRNVITVHAPLAPGLAVPAIIGEVELCPGLVEEVRIDAENETAVPPGTPVRPVWIDDENGGGWIFRAASAEAVPLQENV
;
A
#
# COMPACT_ATOMS: atom_id res chain seq x y z
N MET A 1 24.03 0.64 -20.20
CA MET A 1 23.76 0.31 -20.04
C MET A 1 22.77 -0.19 -19.28
N ASN A 2 22.48 -0.97 -19.30
CA ASN A 2 21.66 -1.56 -18.57
C ASN A 2 21.90 -1.61 -17.20
N ALA A 3 23.01 -1.30 -16.81
CA ALA A 3 23.35 -1.22 -15.45
C ALA A 3 22.45 -0.31 -14.73
N SER A 4 22.06 0.73 -15.33
CA SER A 4 21.20 1.65 -14.61
C SER A 4 19.87 1.03 -14.34
N SER A 5 19.36 0.24 -15.26
CA SER A 5 18.09 -0.32 -14.95
C SER A 5 18.20 -1.39 -13.91
N SER A 6 19.30 -2.10 -13.88
CA SER A 6 19.43 -3.11 -12.87
C SER A 6 19.59 -2.51 -11.50
N MET A 7 20.07 -1.28 -11.42
CA MET A 7 20.22 -0.67 -10.14
C MET A 7 18.97 -0.06 -9.64
N ASP A 8 17.99 0.13 -10.46
CA ASP A 8 16.75 0.70 -10.04
C ASP A 8 15.91 -0.40 -9.45
N SER A 9 16.01 -0.60 -8.15
CA SER A 9 15.28 -1.65 -7.50
C SER A 9 13.94 -1.18 -6.99
N ARG A 10 13.58 0.07 -7.23
CA ARG A 10 12.29 0.55 -6.75
C ARG A 10 11.17 -0.07 -7.54
N PRO A 11 10.15 -0.58 -6.88
CA PRO A 11 9.00 -1.09 -7.60
C PRO A 11 8.23 0.06 -8.21
N SER A 12 7.70 -0.13 -9.40
CA SER A 12 6.92 0.91 -10.03
C SER A 12 5.49 0.92 -9.51
N THR A 13 4.99 -0.21 -9.04
CA THR A 13 3.63 -0.28 -8.52
C THR A 13 3.60 -1.16 -7.29
N LEU A 14 2.65 -0.89 -6.42
CA LEU A 14 2.39 -1.79 -5.29
C LEU A 14 1.49 -2.89 -5.81
N GLN A 15 1.87 -4.13 -5.57
CA GLN A 15 1.15 -5.26 -6.14
C GLN A 15 0.72 -6.26 -5.09
N ALA A 16 -0.45 -6.83 -5.30
CA ALA A 16 -0.92 -7.98 -4.56
C ALA A 16 -0.97 -9.17 -5.52
N ALA A 17 -1.27 -10.33 -5.02
CA ALA A 17 -1.40 -11.52 -5.84
C ALA A 17 -2.84 -12.01 -5.81
N ARG A 18 -3.39 -12.33 -6.97
CA ARG A 18 -4.74 -12.89 -7.07
C ARG A 18 -4.60 -14.36 -7.40
N CYS A 19 -5.28 -15.20 -6.65
CA CYS A 19 -5.21 -16.64 -6.85
C CYS A 19 -6.13 -17.08 -7.98
N GLY A 20 -5.61 -17.83 -8.93
CA GLY A 20 -6.42 -18.37 -10.01
C GLY A 20 -7.35 -19.46 -9.57
N HIS A 21 -7.11 -20.04 -8.40
CA HIS A 21 -7.96 -21.12 -7.89
C HIS A 21 -9.13 -20.58 -7.06
N CYS A 22 -8.85 -19.82 -6.02
CA CYS A 22 -9.92 -19.39 -5.13
C CYS A 22 -10.32 -17.94 -5.35
N HIS A 23 -9.59 -17.22 -6.21
CA HIS A 23 -9.82 -15.82 -6.56
C HIS A 23 -9.59 -14.85 -5.41
N GLY A 24 -9.03 -15.32 -4.31
CA GLY A 24 -8.68 -14.45 -3.18
C GLY A 24 -7.38 -13.74 -3.44
N TYR A 25 -7.11 -12.72 -2.64
CA TYR A 25 -5.92 -11.90 -2.80
C TYR A 25 -4.97 -12.11 -1.63
N SER A 26 -3.69 -12.04 -1.90
CA SER A 26 -2.64 -12.13 -0.88
C SER A 26 -1.70 -10.97 -1.07
N TYR A 27 -1.08 -10.52 0.00
CA TYR A 27 -0.11 -9.44 -0.07
C TYR A 27 1.09 -9.80 0.82
N PRO A 28 2.27 -9.52 0.37
CA PRO A 28 2.65 -8.93 -0.92
C PRO A 28 2.53 -9.93 -2.06
N ALA A 29 2.78 -9.49 -3.29
CA ALA A 29 2.58 -10.33 -4.46
C ALA A 29 3.53 -11.51 -4.53
N ASN A 30 4.66 -11.43 -3.86
CA ASN A 30 5.69 -12.47 -3.94
C ASN A 30 5.58 -13.51 -2.84
N VAL A 31 4.38 -13.73 -2.32
CA VAL A 31 4.21 -14.77 -1.30
C VAL A 31 4.42 -16.15 -1.90
N PRO A 32 4.79 -17.13 -1.09
CA PRO A 32 5.08 -18.47 -1.62
C PRO A 32 3.83 -19.25 -2.05
N GLY A 33 2.67 -18.80 -1.67
CA GLY A 33 1.43 -19.46 -2.07
C GLY A 33 0.24 -18.67 -1.58
N CYS A 34 -0.94 -19.08 -1.98
CA CYS A 34 -2.15 -18.35 -1.61
C CYS A 34 -2.42 -18.50 -0.12
N ARG A 35 -2.64 -17.37 0.55
CA ARG A 35 -2.87 -17.39 1.99
C ARG A 35 -4.27 -17.89 2.34
N HIS A 36 -5.14 -18.04 1.36
CA HIS A 36 -6.51 -18.47 1.61
C HIS A 36 -6.72 -19.95 1.32
N CYS A 37 -6.24 -20.45 0.20
CA CYS A 37 -6.49 -21.83 -0.18
C CYS A 37 -5.24 -22.68 -0.28
N GLY A 38 -4.07 -22.08 -0.12
CA GLY A 38 -2.82 -22.83 -0.15
C GLY A 38 -2.31 -23.17 -1.53
N ALA A 39 -2.91 -22.64 -2.59
CA ALA A 39 -2.43 -22.93 -3.94
C ALA A 39 -0.99 -22.45 -4.09
N PRO A 40 -0.19 -23.10 -4.92
CA PRO A 40 1.22 -22.72 -5.06
C PRO A 40 1.38 -21.38 -5.76
N ALA A 41 2.56 -20.80 -5.63
CA ALA A 41 2.82 -19.46 -6.19
C ALA A 41 2.53 -19.39 -7.67
N GLU A 42 2.69 -20.49 -8.40
CA GLU A 42 2.41 -20.51 -9.81
C GLU A 42 0.96 -20.21 -10.13
N ALA A 43 0.06 -20.39 -9.19
CA ALA A 43 -1.36 -20.09 -9.40
C ALA A 43 -1.68 -18.63 -9.14
N LEU A 44 -0.70 -17.85 -8.71
CA LEU A 44 -0.93 -16.46 -8.32
C LEU A 44 -0.50 -15.51 -9.42
N ASP A 45 -1.32 -14.50 -9.69
CA ASP A 45 -1.01 -13.47 -10.66
C ASP A 45 -0.89 -12.13 -9.96
N ALA A 46 0.11 -11.37 -10.30
CA ALA A 46 0.31 -10.06 -9.70
C ALA A 46 -0.74 -9.08 -10.23
N VAL A 47 -1.30 -8.29 -9.34
CA VAL A 47 -2.25 -7.25 -9.72
C VAL A 47 -1.82 -5.94 -9.08
N ASP A 48 -1.97 -4.85 -9.79
CA ASP A 48 -1.58 -3.54 -9.29
C ASP A 48 -2.62 -3.01 -8.32
N CYS A 49 -2.15 -2.41 -7.23
CA CYS A 49 -3.02 -1.86 -6.20
C CYS A 49 -2.63 -0.42 -5.95
N MET A 50 -2.85 0.44 -6.92
CA MET A 50 -2.40 1.82 -6.85
C MET A 50 -3.49 2.80 -6.39
N GLY A 51 -4.68 2.29 -6.12
CA GLY A 51 -5.73 3.12 -5.57
C GLY A 51 -6.25 4.15 -6.54
N PRO A 52 -6.89 5.20 -6.04
CA PRO A 52 -7.02 5.46 -4.61
C PRO A 52 -8.03 4.55 -3.94
N VAL A 53 -7.82 4.32 -2.66
CA VAL A 53 -8.76 3.53 -1.86
C VAL A 53 -9.11 4.33 -0.63
N PRO A 54 -10.32 4.19 -0.11
CA PRO A 54 -10.68 4.96 1.07
C PRO A 54 -10.00 4.41 2.31
N LEU A 55 -9.56 5.32 3.17
CA LEU A 55 -8.99 4.95 4.44
C LEU A 55 -10.12 4.49 5.34
N ARG A 56 -10.03 3.27 5.86
CA ARG A 56 -11.10 2.72 6.65
C ARG A 56 -10.98 3.13 8.12
N ASN A 57 -9.76 3.23 8.57
CA ASN A 57 -9.49 3.54 9.97
C ASN A 57 -8.12 4.16 10.05
N VAL A 58 -7.84 4.92 11.10
CA VAL A 58 -6.54 5.56 11.24
C VAL A 58 -6.22 5.72 12.72
N ILE A 59 -4.99 5.46 13.09
CA ILE A 59 -4.54 5.62 14.47
C ILE A 59 -3.16 6.25 14.46
N THR A 60 -2.77 6.81 15.59
CA THR A 60 -1.43 7.32 15.80
C THR A 60 -0.70 6.37 16.73
N VAL A 61 0.45 5.91 16.31
CA VAL A 61 1.27 4.98 17.09
C VAL A 61 2.39 5.78 17.72
N HIS A 62 2.50 5.72 19.05
CA HIS A 62 3.50 6.50 19.78
C HIS A 62 4.69 5.66 20.22
N ALA A 63 4.59 4.35 20.16
CA ALA A 63 5.72 3.48 20.50
C ALA A 63 6.08 2.66 19.28
N PRO A 64 7.35 2.43 19.01
CA PRO A 64 7.71 1.69 17.80
C PRO A 64 7.19 0.26 17.87
N LEU A 65 6.40 -0.12 16.89
CA LEU A 65 5.88 -1.47 16.80
C LEU A 65 6.81 -2.37 16.01
N ALA A 66 7.78 -1.78 15.32
CA ALA A 66 8.75 -2.53 14.54
C ALA A 66 10.05 -1.77 14.52
N PRO A 67 11.17 -2.45 14.33
CA PRO A 67 12.45 -1.76 14.25
C PRO A 67 12.43 -0.78 13.10
N GLY A 68 12.92 0.41 13.34
CA GLY A 68 13.01 1.44 12.32
C GLY A 68 11.74 2.24 12.10
N LEU A 69 10.68 1.94 12.81
CA LEU A 69 9.47 2.74 12.68
C LEU A 69 9.63 4.04 13.44
N ALA A 70 9.62 5.14 12.74
CA ALA A 70 9.72 6.44 13.37
C ALA A 70 8.38 6.77 14.02
N VAL A 71 8.40 7.28 15.24
CA VAL A 71 7.18 7.61 15.96
C VAL A 71 7.19 9.07 16.35
N PRO A 72 6.04 9.69 16.44
CA PRO A 72 4.72 9.09 16.23
C PRO A 72 4.49 8.75 14.76
N ALA A 73 3.81 7.69 14.49
CA ALA A 73 3.51 7.26 13.13
C ALA A 73 2.02 7.17 12.93
N ILE A 74 1.55 7.58 11.78
CA ILE A 74 0.13 7.48 11.44
C ILE A 74 -0.04 6.19 10.65
N ILE A 75 -0.89 5.31 11.15
CA ILE A 75 -1.13 4.02 10.53
C ILE A 75 -2.60 3.96 10.15
N GLY A 76 -2.86 3.57 8.93
CA GLY A 76 -4.23 3.45 8.46
C GLY A 76 -4.55 2.05 7.99
N GLU A 77 -5.83 1.76 7.90
CA GLU A 77 -6.31 0.48 7.40
C GLU A 77 -6.97 0.72 6.08
N VAL A 78 -6.57 0.00 5.05
CA VAL A 78 -7.13 0.13 3.71
C VAL A 78 -7.45 -1.24 3.15
N GLU A 79 -8.43 -1.30 2.26
CA GLU A 79 -8.72 -2.53 1.54
C GLU A 79 -8.07 -2.38 0.17
N LEU A 80 -6.93 -3.02 -0.02
CA LEU A 80 -6.17 -2.89 -1.27
C LEU A 80 -6.89 -3.51 -2.45
N CYS A 81 -7.51 -4.65 -2.21
CA CYS A 81 -8.27 -5.38 -3.19
C CYS A 81 -9.45 -5.97 -2.45
N PRO A 82 -10.48 -6.43 -3.12
CA PRO A 82 -11.63 -6.98 -2.41
C PRO A 82 -11.22 -8.08 -1.43
N GLY A 83 -11.52 -7.87 -0.17
CA GLY A 83 -11.19 -8.81 0.89
C GLY A 83 -9.76 -8.74 1.40
N LEU A 84 -8.92 -7.88 0.85
CA LEU A 84 -7.53 -7.79 1.28
C LEU A 84 -7.33 -6.49 2.05
N VAL A 85 -7.41 -6.57 3.37
CA VAL A 85 -7.29 -5.41 4.25
C VAL A 85 -5.90 -5.39 4.83
N GLU A 86 -5.22 -4.26 4.72
CA GLU A 86 -3.85 -4.12 5.21
C GLU A 86 -3.68 -2.85 6.02
N GLU A 87 -2.77 -2.89 6.96
CA GLU A 87 -2.40 -1.70 7.72
C GLU A 87 -1.20 -1.09 7.05
N VAL A 88 -1.26 0.21 6.80
CA VAL A 88 -0.23 0.89 6.02
C VAL A 88 0.15 2.20 6.69
N ARG A 89 1.35 2.65 6.43
CA ARG A 89 1.79 3.95 6.93
C ARG A 89 1.16 5.04 6.10
N ILE A 90 0.73 6.12 6.77
CA ILE A 90 0.11 7.25 6.10
C ILE A 90 1.02 8.46 6.23
N ASP A 91 1.25 9.15 5.13
CA ASP A 91 2.07 10.35 5.11
C ASP A 91 1.18 11.54 5.46
N ALA A 92 1.06 11.83 6.74
CA ALA A 92 0.22 12.92 7.22
C ALA A 92 0.80 13.44 8.53
N GLU A 93 0.47 14.66 8.85
CA GLU A 93 0.99 15.24 10.08
C GLU A 93 0.31 14.67 11.30
N ASN A 94 -0.95 14.35 11.17
CA ASN A 94 -1.71 13.78 12.28
C ASN A 94 -2.96 13.11 11.75
N GLU A 95 -3.69 12.43 12.62
CA GLU A 95 -4.88 11.69 12.22
C GLU A 95 -5.97 12.58 11.67
N THR A 96 -6.08 13.79 12.17
CA THR A 96 -7.19 14.63 11.74
C THR A 96 -7.00 15.12 10.31
N ALA A 97 -5.79 15.05 9.79
CA ALA A 97 -5.55 15.45 8.41
C ALA A 97 -6.05 14.40 7.42
N VAL A 98 -6.27 13.17 7.90
CA VAL A 98 -6.71 12.07 7.05
C VAL A 98 -7.81 11.29 7.76
N PRO A 99 -8.99 11.88 7.91
CA PRO A 99 -10.07 11.15 8.59
C PRO A 99 -10.51 9.93 7.79
N PRO A 100 -11.20 8.99 8.42
CA PRO A 100 -11.71 7.84 7.67
C PRO A 100 -12.53 8.28 6.47
N GLY A 101 -12.39 7.59 5.38
CA GLY A 101 -13.03 7.96 4.12
C GLY A 101 -12.10 8.72 3.19
N THR A 102 -10.99 9.23 3.68
CA THR A 102 -10.04 9.95 2.84
C THR A 102 -9.48 9.00 1.79
N PRO A 103 -9.55 9.34 0.51
CA PRO A 103 -8.91 8.49 -0.50
C PRO A 103 -7.40 8.61 -0.41
N VAL A 104 -6.71 7.48 -0.40
CA VAL A 104 -5.26 7.45 -0.31
C VAL A 104 -4.70 6.53 -1.38
N ARG A 105 -3.48 6.78 -1.80
CA ARG A 105 -2.82 5.92 -2.77
C ARG A 105 -1.37 5.70 -2.37
N PRO A 106 -0.80 4.57 -2.77
CA PRO A 106 0.57 4.24 -2.39
C PRO A 106 1.58 5.07 -3.16
N VAL A 107 2.65 5.45 -2.47
CA VAL A 107 3.77 6.16 -3.07
C VAL A 107 5.02 5.50 -2.51
N TRP A 108 6.00 5.25 -3.36
CA TRP A 108 7.26 4.69 -2.91
C TRP A 108 8.16 5.81 -2.41
N ILE A 109 8.75 5.64 -1.23
CA ILE A 109 9.73 6.58 -0.74
C ILE A 109 11.04 5.84 -0.51
N ASP A 110 12.14 6.48 -0.84
CA ASP A 110 13.46 5.92 -0.59
C ASP A 110 13.98 6.40 0.74
N ASP A 111 14.69 5.54 1.44
CA ASP A 111 15.36 5.98 2.67
C ASP A 111 16.64 5.16 2.80
N GLU A 112 17.37 5.38 3.89
CA GLU A 112 18.64 4.72 4.08
C GLU A 112 18.49 3.24 4.19
N ASN A 113 17.32 2.74 4.50
CA ASN A 113 17.08 1.32 4.66
C ASN A 113 16.47 0.68 3.43
N GLY A 114 16.48 1.35 2.30
CA GLY A 114 16.00 0.78 1.06
C GLY A 114 14.66 1.27 0.60
N GLY A 115 13.93 1.95 1.45
CA GLY A 115 12.66 2.53 1.06
C GLY A 115 11.47 1.65 1.36
N GLY A 116 10.31 2.15 1.05
CA GLY A 116 9.08 1.41 1.28
C GLY A 116 7.88 2.17 0.78
N TRP A 117 6.74 1.52 0.84
CA TRP A 117 5.49 2.12 0.43
C TRP A 117 4.89 2.90 1.59
N ILE A 118 4.38 4.10 1.29
CA ILE A 118 3.63 4.89 2.24
C ILE A 118 2.40 5.37 1.49
N PHE A 119 1.29 5.56 2.17
CA PHE A 119 0.08 6.01 1.51
C PHE A 119 -0.13 7.49 1.78
N ARG A 120 -0.60 8.19 0.76
CA ARG A 120 -0.76 9.63 0.82
C ARG A 120 -2.14 9.99 0.32
N ALA A 121 -2.72 11.04 0.89
CA ALA A 121 -4.05 11.47 0.48
C ALA A 121 -4.07 11.83 -0.99
N ALA A 122 -5.05 11.32 -1.70
CA ALA A 122 -5.18 11.56 -3.12
C ALA A 122 -6.16 12.67 -3.41
N SER A 123 -6.88 13.15 -2.41
CA SER A 123 -7.92 14.11 -2.65
C SER A 123 -7.40 15.39 -3.25
N ALA A 124 -6.18 15.77 -2.90
CA ALA A 124 -5.63 17.00 -3.43
C ALA A 124 -5.45 16.92 -4.93
N GLU A 125 -5.12 15.75 -5.44
CA GLU A 125 -4.98 15.61 -6.85
C GLU A 125 -6.31 15.53 -7.51
N ALA A 126 -7.28 14.97 -6.86
CA ALA A 126 -8.57 14.77 -7.45
C ALA A 126 -9.38 16.03 -7.52
N VAL A 127 -9.19 16.89 -6.55
CA VAL A 127 -10.01 18.09 -6.49
C VAL A 127 -10.01 18.89 -7.75
N PRO A 128 -8.90 19.22 -8.35
CA PRO A 128 -8.95 20.04 -9.53
C PRO A 128 -9.71 19.40 -10.66
N LEU A 129 -9.70 18.13 -10.73
CA LEU A 129 -10.41 17.49 -11.77
C LEU A 129 -11.87 17.47 -11.53
N GLN A 130 -12.23 17.32 -10.31
CA GLN A 130 -13.61 17.22 -10.00
C GLN A 130 -14.32 18.44 -10.07
N GLU A 131 -13.64 19.51 -9.81
CA GLU A 131 -14.30 20.72 -9.83
C GLU A 131 -14.70 21.11 -11.12
N ASN A 132 -14.21 20.53 -12.12
CA ASN A 132 -14.58 20.90 -13.43
C ASN A 132 -15.91 20.43 -13.80
N VAL A 133 -16.50 19.68 -13.00
CA VAL A 133 -17.82 19.20 -13.32
C VAL A 133 -18.84 20.24 -13.13
#